data_e333a6ed641c17db2601fe00048d1c77
#
_entry.id   e333a6ed641c17db2601fe00048d1c77
#
_cell.length_a   1.000
_cell.length_b   1.000
_cell.length_c   1.000
_cell.angle_alpha   90.00
_cell.angle_beta   90.00
_cell.angle_gamma   90.00
#
_symmetry.space_group_name_H-M   'P 1'
#
loop_
_entity.id
_entity.type
_entity.pdbx_description
1 polymer ?
#
loop_
_entity_poly.entity_id
_entity_poly.type
_entity_poly.pdbx_seq_one_letter_code
_entity_poly.pdbx_strand_id
1 'polypeptide(L)'
;MNTSTSPVTNVVFAGLGGQGVLKASDIAAEAAFRAGFDVKKSELHGMSQRGGSVSSDVRFGARVESPMVPPGGADFLVVIAPDQLEVNRWQLRNGGVLIAPSMIDARALTNKKALNVALLGVLSALAGIPEEHWIAAIRSNLSEKLHQANLAAFELGRQAARREFHP
;
A
#
# COMPACT_ATOMS: atom_id res chain seq x y z
N MET A 1 -4.67 -35.37 -0.90
CA MET A 1 -4.60 -34.42 0.22
C MET A 1 -4.72 -33.00 -0.32
N ASN A 2 -5.89 -32.41 -0.19
CA ASN A 2 -6.05 -31.00 -0.54
C ASN A 2 -5.43 -30.17 0.58
N THR A 3 -4.18 -29.76 0.40
CA THR A 3 -3.64 -28.64 1.16
C THR A 3 -4.27 -27.38 0.56
N SER A 4 -5.46 -27.01 1.02
CA SER A 4 -5.99 -25.69 0.76
C SER A 4 -5.10 -24.70 1.51
N THR A 5 -4.06 -24.23 0.83
CA THR A 5 -3.31 -23.08 1.32
C THR A 5 -4.28 -21.91 1.35
N SER A 6 -4.55 -21.37 2.53
CA SER A 6 -5.34 -20.15 2.69
C SER A 6 -4.74 -19.06 1.80
N PRO A 7 -5.57 -18.29 1.09
CA PRO A 7 -5.06 -17.27 0.17
C PRO A 7 -4.22 -16.23 0.91
N VAL A 8 -3.09 -15.88 0.32
CA VAL A 8 -2.23 -14.79 0.78
C VAL A 8 -2.54 -13.57 -0.10
N THR A 9 -2.77 -12.43 0.54
CA THR A 9 -2.88 -11.16 -0.19
C THR A 9 -1.49 -10.57 -0.39
N ASN A 10 -1.17 -10.24 -1.63
CA ASN A 10 0.12 -9.74 -2.05
C ASN A 10 0.01 -8.28 -2.48
N VAL A 11 0.76 -7.40 -1.81
CA VAL A 11 0.77 -5.97 -2.12
C VAL A 11 2.21 -5.56 -2.44
N VAL A 12 2.40 -4.88 -3.56
CA VAL A 12 3.67 -4.27 -3.92
C VAL A 12 3.51 -2.75 -3.87
N PHE A 13 4.38 -2.10 -3.11
CA PHE A 13 4.50 -0.64 -3.08
C PHE A 13 5.72 -0.23 -3.89
N ALA A 14 5.58 0.74 -4.78
CA ALA A 14 6.67 1.21 -5.61
C ALA A 14 6.67 2.73 -5.72
N GLY A 15 7.84 3.31 -5.83
CA GLY A 15 8.04 4.74 -5.96
C GLY A 15 9.51 5.11 -5.94
N LEU A 16 9.80 6.34 -5.55
CA LEU A 16 11.15 6.86 -5.44
C LEU A 16 11.52 7.13 -3.99
N GLY A 17 12.80 7.11 -3.68
CA GLY A 17 13.32 7.45 -2.37
C GLY A 17 12.81 8.81 -1.91
N GLY A 18 12.40 8.93 -0.65
CA GLY A 18 11.85 10.16 -0.07
C GLY A 18 10.34 10.36 -0.24
N GLN A 19 9.67 9.51 -0.98
CA GLN A 19 8.21 9.63 -1.21
C GLN A 19 7.34 8.90 -0.18
N GLY A 20 7.95 8.25 0.79
CA GLY A 20 7.22 7.51 1.82
C GLY A 20 6.74 6.13 1.39
N VAL A 21 7.42 5.48 0.45
CA VAL A 21 7.11 4.10 0.01
C VAL A 21 7.21 3.13 1.18
N LEU A 22 8.32 3.16 1.91
CA LEU A 22 8.55 2.27 3.05
C LEU A 22 7.58 2.56 4.19
N LYS A 23 7.28 3.84 4.45
CA LYS A 23 6.31 4.24 5.47
C LYS A 23 4.92 3.71 5.12
N ALA A 24 4.49 3.81 3.86
CA ALA A 24 3.21 3.26 3.42
C ALA A 24 3.16 1.74 3.62
N SER A 25 4.22 1.03 3.28
CA SER A 25 4.29 -0.42 3.45
C SER A 25 4.31 -0.81 4.93
N ASP A 26 4.98 -0.05 5.80
CA ASP A 26 4.98 -0.28 7.25
C ASP A 26 3.58 -0.14 7.83
N ILE A 27 2.85 0.89 7.43
CA ILE A 27 1.46 1.11 7.86
C ILE A 27 0.57 -0.06 7.42
N ALA A 28 0.69 -0.49 6.16
CA ALA A 28 -0.09 -1.60 5.64
C ALA A 28 0.22 -2.91 6.37
N ALA A 29 1.48 -3.20 6.60
CA ALA A 29 1.91 -4.39 7.33
C ALA A 29 1.38 -4.38 8.77
N GLU A 30 1.46 -3.25 9.46
CA GLU A 30 0.94 -3.11 10.82
C GLU A 30 -0.58 -3.24 10.86
N ALA A 31 -1.31 -2.65 9.92
CA ALA A 31 -2.76 -2.78 9.83
C ALA A 31 -3.18 -4.26 9.69
N ALA A 32 -2.50 -5.00 8.83
CA ALA A 32 -2.76 -6.43 8.66
C ALA A 32 -2.41 -7.22 9.93
N PHE A 33 -1.30 -6.92 10.57
CA PHE A 33 -0.90 -7.54 11.83
C PHE A 33 -1.92 -7.29 12.94
N ARG A 34 -2.40 -6.06 13.08
CA ARG A 34 -3.43 -5.70 14.06
C ARG A 34 -4.75 -6.43 13.81
N ALA A 35 -5.04 -6.73 12.55
CA ALA A 35 -6.23 -7.51 12.17
C ALA A 35 -6.09 -9.02 12.43
N GLY A 36 -4.94 -9.47 12.90
CA GLY A 36 -4.69 -10.86 13.27
C GLY A 36 -4.07 -11.72 12.17
N PHE A 37 -3.65 -11.12 11.06
CA PHE A 37 -2.98 -11.86 9.98
C PHE A 37 -1.52 -12.14 10.29
N ASP A 38 -1.00 -13.23 9.71
CA ASP A 38 0.43 -13.44 9.56
C ASP A 38 0.93 -12.49 8.46
N VAL A 39 2.00 -11.76 8.72
CA VAL A 39 2.49 -10.69 7.82
C VAL A 39 3.99 -10.84 7.61
N LYS A 40 4.42 -10.73 6.36
CA LYS A 40 5.83 -10.64 6.01
C LYS A 40 6.07 -9.48 5.04
N LYS A 41 7.23 -8.86 5.19
CA LYS A 41 7.67 -7.73 4.36
C LYS A 41 9.04 -8.00 3.75
N SER A 42 9.26 -7.47 2.56
CA SER A 42 10.57 -7.41 1.92
C SER A 42 10.74 -6.04 1.27
N GLU A 43 11.95 -5.48 1.35
CA GLU A 43 12.25 -4.17 0.79
C GLU A 43 13.38 -4.29 -0.24
N LEU A 44 13.26 -3.56 -1.35
CA LEU A 44 14.27 -3.49 -2.39
C LEU A 44 14.56 -2.02 -2.71
N HIS A 45 15.82 -1.64 -2.55
CA HIS A 45 16.30 -0.30 -2.87
C HIS A 45 17.11 -0.35 -4.16
N GLY A 46 16.91 0.65 -5.04
CA GLY A 46 17.77 0.85 -6.20
C GLY A 46 19.19 1.25 -5.80
N MET A 47 20.11 1.16 -6.75
CA MET A 47 21.53 1.46 -6.54
C MET A 47 21.84 2.94 -6.30
N SER A 48 20.87 3.84 -6.54
CA SER A 48 21.00 5.28 -6.36
C SER A 48 20.81 5.67 -4.90
N GLN A 49 21.68 6.55 -4.36
CA GLN A 49 21.63 6.97 -2.97
C GLN A 49 20.50 7.97 -2.65
N ARG A 50 19.99 8.70 -3.65
CA ARG A 50 18.88 9.64 -3.49
C ARG A 50 17.95 9.58 -4.69
N GLY A 51 16.64 9.55 -4.45
CA GLY A 51 15.64 9.57 -5.51
C GLY A 51 15.61 8.32 -6.38
N GLY A 52 16.34 7.26 -6.01
CA GLY A 52 16.33 5.99 -6.72
C GLY A 52 15.04 5.22 -6.48
N SER A 53 14.78 4.23 -7.34
CA SER A 53 13.62 3.35 -7.23
C SER A 53 13.62 2.60 -5.89
N VAL A 54 12.48 2.58 -5.24
CA VAL A 54 12.24 1.84 -4.01
C VAL A 54 10.99 1.00 -4.20
N SER A 55 11.03 -0.26 -3.80
CA SER A 55 9.84 -1.10 -3.72
C SER A 55 9.79 -1.85 -2.39
N SER A 56 8.60 -2.17 -1.96
CA SER A 56 8.36 -2.95 -0.76
C SER A 56 7.22 -3.92 -1.00
N ASP A 57 7.45 -5.18 -0.70
CA ASP A 57 6.44 -6.22 -0.76
C ASP A 57 5.84 -6.41 0.64
N VAL A 58 4.51 -6.46 0.72
CA VAL A 58 3.78 -6.81 1.93
C VAL A 58 2.87 -7.99 1.61
N ARG A 59 3.02 -9.07 2.35
CA ARG A 59 2.20 -10.27 2.18
C ARG A 59 1.50 -10.60 3.49
N PHE A 60 0.21 -10.84 3.43
CA PHE A 60 -0.56 -11.19 4.63
C PHE A 60 -1.65 -12.22 4.33
N GLY A 61 -1.96 -13.02 5.34
CA GLY A 61 -2.95 -14.08 5.27
C GLY A 61 -2.95 -14.90 6.55
N ALA A 62 -3.59 -16.05 6.54
CA ALA A 62 -3.58 -16.95 7.70
C ALA A 62 -2.16 -17.48 7.97
N ARG A 63 -1.40 -17.71 6.92
CA ARG A 63 0.00 -18.16 7.00
C ARG A 63 0.77 -17.68 5.77
N VAL A 64 1.93 -17.06 5.98
CA VAL A 64 2.81 -16.54 4.93
C VAL A 64 4.19 -17.17 5.08
N GLU A 65 4.62 -17.92 4.07
CA GLU A 65 5.89 -18.68 4.13
C GLU A 65 7.11 -17.85 3.71
N SER A 66 6.93 -16.87 2.83
CA SER A 66 8.01 -16.07 2.24
C SER A 66 7.62 -14.60 2.19
N PRO A 67 8.58 -13.66 2.39
CA PRO A 67 8.29 -12.23 2.38
C PRO A 67 8.18 -11.62 0.97
N MET A 68 8.65 -12.31 -0.08
CA MET A 68 8.67 -11.76 -1.43
C MET A 68 7.42 -12.17 -2.20
N VAL A 69 6.79 -11.19 -2.84
CA VAL A 69 5.71 -11.45 -3.79
C VAL A 69 6.30 -12.15 -5.02
N PRO A 70 5.73 -13.29 -5.44
CA PRO A 70 6.18 -13.94 -6.66
C PRO A 70 6.03 -13.02 -7.88
N PRO A 71 6.92 -13.11 -8.89
CA PRO A 71 6.78 -12.33 -10.13
C PRO A 71 5.38 -12.48 -10.73
N GLY A 72 4.74 -11.35 -11.06
CA GLY A 72 3.38 -11.35 -11.59
C GLY A 72 2.30 -11.81 -10.61
N GLY A 73 2.60 -11.81 -9.30
CA GLY A 73 1.69 -12.30 -8.26
C GLY A 73 1.05 -11.24 -7.37
N ALA A 74 1.28 -9.94 -7.64
CA ALA A 74 0.70 -8.88 -6.81
C ALA A 74 -0.80 -8.75 -7.06
N ASP A 75 -1.59 -8.85 -5.99
CA ASP A 75 -3.03 -8.54 -6.02
C ASP A 75 -3.24 -7.04 -6.15
N PHE A 76 -2.39 -6.26 -5.50
CA PHE A 76 -2.39 -4.81 -5.52
C PHE A 76 -1.00 -4.28 -5.82
N LEU A 77 -0.90 -3.35 -6.77
CA LEU A 77 0.30 -2.58 -7.04
C LEU A 77 0.01 -1.12 -6.71
N VAL A 78 0.65 -0.61 -5.67
CA VAL A 78 0.51 0.78 -5.23
C VAL A 78 1.73 1.56 -5.70
N VAL A 79 1.55 2.45 -6.67
CA VAL A 79 2.63 3.24 -7.27
C VAL A 79 2.50 4.69 -6.83
N ILE A 80 3.50 5.21 -6.12
CA ILE A 80 3.46 6.59 -5.62
C ILE A 80 4.00 7.59 -6.65
N ALA A 81 4.95 7.15 -7.49
CA ALA A 81 5.52 7.98 -8.54
C ALA A 81 5.03 7.52 -9.92
N PRO A 82 4.38 8.39 -10.72
CA PRO A 82 3.85 7.99 -12.04
C PRO A 82 4.88 7.37 -12.99
N ASP A 83 6.12 7.82 -12.94
CA ASP A 83 7.21 7.29 -13.78
C ASP A 83 7.66 5.86 -13.37
N GLN A 84 7.27 5.39 -12.20
CA GLN A 84 7.55 4.05 -11.72
C GLN A 84 6.45 3.03 -12.09
N LEU A 85 5.38 3.46 -12.72
CA LEU A 85 4.25 2.60 -13.06
C LEU A 85 4.65 1.54 -14.08
N GLU A 86 5.17 1.94 -15.23
CA GLU A 86 5.53 0.99 -16.29
C GLU A 86 6.68 0.06 -15.88
N VAL A 87 7.62 0.58 -15.09
CA VAL A 87 8.76 -0.21 -14.57
C VAL A 87 8.29 -1.35 -13.67
N ASN A 88 7.17 -1.18 -12.97
CA ASN A 88 6.67 -2.14 -11.99
C ASN A 88 5.42 -2.91 -12.43
N ARG A 89 4.80 -2.55 -13.56
CA ARG A 89 3.55 -3.14 -14.03
C ARG A 89 3.59 -4.67 -14.13
N TRP A 90 4.74 -5.23 -14.48
CA TRP A 90 4.94 -6.68 -14.62
C TRP A 90 4.70 -7.45 -13.31
N GLN A 91 4.75 -6.76 -12.18
CA GLN A 91 4.52 -7.39 -10.87
C GLN A 91 3.04 -7.66 -10.59
N LEU A 92 2.15 -6.95 -11.27
CA LEU A 92 0.71 -7.06 -11.07
C LEU A 92 0.17 -8.33 -11.75
N ARG A 93 -0.59 -9.13 -11.01
CA ARG A 93 -1.24 -10.32 -11.59
C ARG A 93 -2.36 -9.93 -12.55
N ASN A 94 -2.78 -10.87 -13.40
CA ASN A 94 -4.00 -10.71 -14.19
C ASN A 94 -5.21 -10.50 -13.25
N GLY A 95 -5.99 -9.46 -13.52
CA GLY A 95 -7.13 -9.09 -12.66
C GLY A 95 -6.74 -8.40 -11.37
N GLY A 96 -5.46 -8.13 -11.13
CA GLY A 96 -5.00 -7.33 -10.00
C GLY A 96 -5.39 -5.86 -10.13
N VAL A 97 -5.27 -5.12 -9.04
CA VAL A 97 -5.66 -3.71 -8.97
C VAL A 97 -4.43 -2.82 -8.92
N LEU A 98 -4.36 -1.88 -9.88
CA LEU A 98 -3.37 -0.80 -9.86
C LEU A 98 -3.93 0.39 -9.08
N ILE A 99 -3.17 0.85 -8.10
CA ILE A 99 -3.49 2.04 -7.30
C ILE A 99 -2.41 3.09 -7.58
N ALA A 100 -2.80 4.22 -8.15
CA ALA A 100 -1.87 5.22 -8.66
C ALA A 100 -2.32 6.65 -8.31
N PRO A 101 -1.40 7.63 -8.37
CA PRO A 101 -1.71 9.02 -8.00
C PRO A 101 -2.87 9.65 -8.79
N SER A 102 -3.12 9.19 -10.01
CA SER A 102 -4.25 9.67 -10.84
C SER A 102 -5.62 9.47 -10.19
N MET A 103 -5.72 8.56 -9.21
CA MET A 103 -6.97 8.32 -8.47
C MET A 103 -7.26 9.39 -7.43
N ILE A 104 -6.27 10.22 -7.07
CA ILE A 104 -6.38 11.23 -6.01
C ILE A 104 -6.37 12.62 -6.63
N ASP A 105 -7.34 13.46 -6.25
CA ASP A 105 -7.29 14.88 -6.57
C ASP A 105 -6.25 15.55 -5.65
N ALA A 106 -5.08 15.86 -6.22
CA ALA A 106 -3.98 16.46 -5.48
C ALA A 106 -4.35 17.82 -4.86
N ARG A 107 -5.34 18.52 -5.43
CA ARG A 107 -5.81 19.81 -4.90
C ARG A 107 -6.57 19.64 -3.58
N ALA A 108 -7.13 18.49 -3.34
CA ALA A 108 -7.85 18.18 -2.11
C ALA A 108 -6.91 17.76 -0.95
N LEU A 109 -5.63 17.50 -1.24
CA LEU A 109 -4.64 17.19 -0.21
C LEU A 109 -4.16 18.48 0.46
N THR A 110 -4.37 18.60 1.76
CA THR A 110 -3.85 19.73 2.55
C THR A 110 -2.32 19.67 2.69
N ASN A 111 -1.77 18.46 2.67
CA ASN A 111 -0.34 18.21 2.65
C ASN A 111 0.00 17.25 1.51
N LYS A 112 0.71 17.74 0.50
CA LYS A 112 1.08 16.92 -0.67
C LYS A 112 1.98 15.72 -0.31
N LYS A 113 2.70 15.79 0.80
CA LYS A 113 3.51 14.68 1.31
C LYS A 113 2.65 13.52 1.84
N ALA A 114 1.35 13.73 2.03
CA ALA A 114 0.41 12.70 2.47
C ALA A 114 -0.18 11.87 1.32
N LEU A 115 0.30 12.03 0.08
CA LEU A 115 -0.16 11.25 -1.06
C LEU A 115 -0.05 9.74 -0.82
N ASN A 116 1.06 9.29 -0.22
CA ASN A 116 1.27 7.89 0.12
C ASN A 116 0.14 7.35 1.02
N VAL A 117 -0.29 8.13 2.00
CA VAL A 117 -1.38 7.74 2.91
C VAL A 117 -2.75 7.82 2.22
N ALA A 118 -2.94 8.76 1.28
CA ALA A 118 -4.15 8.79 0.45
C ALA A 118 -4.27 7.51 -0.39
N LEU A 119 -3.17 7.04 -0.98
CA LEU A 119 -3.15 5.78 -1.73
C LEU A 119 -3.40 4.57 -0.81
N LEU A 120 -2.95 4.61 0.44
CA LEU A 120 -3.35 3.60 1.44
C LEU A 120 -4.84 3.61 1.71
N GLY A 121 -5.48 4.79 1.66
CA GLY A 121 -6.93 4.90 1.78
C GLY A 121 -7.64 4.12 0.67
N VAL A 122 -7.16 4.21 -0.56
CA VAL A 122 -7.69 3.41 -1.68
C VAL A 122 -7.51 1.92 -1.40
N LEU A 123 -6.29 1.51 -1.03
CA LEU A 123 -5.98 0.11 -0.71
C LEU A 123 -6.88 -0.42 0.43
N SER A 124 -7.09 0.38 1.47
CA SER A 124 -7.86 -0.01 2.65
C SER A 124 -9.30 -0.39 2.33
N ALA A 125 -9.89 0.24 1.31
CA ALA A 125 -11.26 -0.06 0.88
C ALA A 125 -11.37 -1.41 0.15
N LEU A 126 -10.25 -1.98 -0.30
CA LEU A 126 -10.21 -3.17 -1.16
C LEU A 126 -9.52 -4.38 -0.51
N ALA A 127 -8.67 -4.15 0.47
CA ALA A 127 -7.76 -5.19 1.01
C ALA A 127 -8.38 -6.08 2.08
N GLY A 128 -9.62 -5.84 2.49
CA GLY A 128 -10.31 -6.71 3.46
C GLY A 128 -9.84 -6.58 4.91
N ILE A 129 -9.13 -5.50 5.25
CA ILE A 129 -8.72 -5.18 6.62
C ILE A 129 -9.65 -4.09 7.15
N PRO A 130 -10.27 -4.27 8.35
CA PRO A 130 -11.14 -3.25 8.93
C PRO A 130 -10.46 -1.88 9.09
N GLU A 131 -11.19 -0.82 8.84
CA GLU A 131 -10.70 0.57 8.85
C GLU A 131 -10.00 0.94 10.16
N GLU A 132 -10.50 0.48 11.30
CA GLU A 132 -9.93 0.78 12.61
C GLU A 132 -8.46 0.39 12.73
N HIS A 133 -8.04 -0.70 12.09
CA HIS A 133 -6.66 -1.18 12.12
C HIS A 133 -5.74 -0.28 11.28
N TRP A 134 -6.26 0.24 10.18
CA TRP A 134 -5.54 1.22 9.37
C TRP A 134 -5.32 2.53 10.12
N ILE A 135 -6.35 3.04 10.76
CA ILE A 135 -6.28 4.28 11.55
C ILE A 135 -5.27 4.12 12.69
N ALA A 136 -5.32 3.00 13.41
CA ALA A 136 -4.37 2.71 14.47
C ALA A 136 -2.93 2.63 13.95
N ALA A 137 -2.73 2.00 12.80
CA ALA A 137 -1.41 1.88 12.18
C ALA A 137 -0.87 3.24 11.70
N ILE A 138 -1.71 4.09 11.13
CA ILE A 138 -1.33 5.46 10.75
C ILE A 138 -0.86 6.24 11.97
N ARG A 139 -1.63 6.19 13.05
CA ARG A 139 -1.28 6.91 14.30
C ARG A 139 0.01 6.38 14.93
N SER A 140 0.22 5.07 14.89
CA SER A 140 1.42 4.43 15.44
C SER A 140 2.69 4.78 14.65
N ASN A 141 2.58 4.93 13.33
CA ASN A 141 3.73 5.14 12.45
C ASN A 141 4.09 6.61 12.21
N LEU A 142 3.20 7.54 12.53
CA LEU A 142 3.40 8.96 12.29
C LEU A 142 3.34 9.74 13.59
N SER A 143 4.14 10.81 13.68
CA SER A 143 4.09 11.69 14.84
C SER A 143 2.72 12.38 14.94
N GLU A 144 2.31 12.74 16.16
CA GLU A 144 0.99 13.29 16.46
C GLU A 144 0.65 14.51 15.59
N LYS A 145 1.62 15.39 15.36
CA LYS A 145 1.44 16.60 14.53
C LYS A 145 1.04 16.30 13.08
N LEU A 146 1.30 15.07 12.60
CA LEU A 146 0.98 14.65 11.24
C LEU A 146 -0.36 13.89 11.15
N HIS A 147 -0.99 13.57 12.26
CA HIS A 147 -2.18 12.72 12.27
C HIS A 147 -3.35 13.35 11.52
N GLN A 148 -3.67 14.62 11.78
CA GLN A 148 -4.84 15.26 11.18
C GLN A 148 -4.75 15.27 9.64
N ALA A 149 -3.64 15.74 9.07
CA ALA A 149 -3.47 15.81 7.63
C ALA A 149 -3.45 14.43 6.97
N ASN A 150 -2.82 13.46 7.63
CA ASN A 150 -2.72 12.09 7.07
C ASN A 150 -4.02 11.30 7.22
N LEU A 151 -4.76 11.45 8.30
CA LEU A 151 -6.08 10.83 8.42
C LEU A 151 -7.07 11.43 7.42
N ALA A 152 -7.00 12.74 7.15
CA ALA A 152 -7.79 13.37 6.09
C ALA A 152 -7.41 12.83 4.71
N ALA A 153 -6.12 12.66 4.43
CA ALA A 153 -5.64 12.05 3.19
C ALA A 153 -6.13 10.60 3.04
N PHE A 154 -6.08 9.83 4.11
CA PHE A 154 -6.58 8.46 4.14
C PHE A 154 -8.07 8.39 3.78
N GLU A 155 -8.90 9.23 4.38
CA GLU A 155 -10.34 9.29 4.06
C GLU A 155 -10.58 9.73 2.61
N LEU A 156 -9.78 10.68 2.11
CA LEU A 156 -9.84 11.08 0.70
C LEU A 156 -9.62 9.89 -0.23
N GLY A 157 -8.65 9.04 0.09
CA GLY A 157 -8.38 7.80 -0.65
C GLY A 157 -9.53 6.81 -0.57
N ARG A 158 -10.12 6.64 0.59
CA ARG A 158 -11.29 5.76 0.75
C ARG A 158 -12.47 6.23 -0.08
N GLN A 159 -12.71 7.54 -0.13
CA GLN A 159 -13.77 8.13 -0.97
C GLN A 159 -13.46 7.93 -2.46
N ALA A 160 -12.21 8.08 -2.87
CA ALA A 160 -11.79 7.83 -4.25
C ALA A 160 -12.05 6.36 -4.65
N ALA A 161 -11.77 5.41 -3.77
CA ALA A 161 -12.04 4.00 -4.02
C ALA A 161 -13.54 3.72 -4.20
N ARG A 162 -14.38 4.34 -3.39
CA ARG A 162 -15.84 4.18 -3.52
C ARG A 162 -16.34 4.67 -4.88
N ARG A 163 -15.81 5.77 -5.40
CA ARG A 163 -16.18 6.30 -6.71
C ARG A 163 -15.68 5.41 -7.85
N GLU A 164 -14.46 4.87 -7.71
CA GLU A 164 -13.82 4.09 -8.78
C GLU A 164 -14.34 2.65 -8.86
N PHE A 165 -14.54 2.01 -7.71
CA PHE A 165 -14.83 0.58 -7.63
C PHE A 165 -16.26 0.23 -7.21
N HIS A 166 -17.00 1.20 -6.68
CA HIS A 166 -18.40 1.05 -6.23
C HIS A 166 -19.21 2.28 -6.63
N PRO A 167 -19.35 2.58 -7.95
CA PRO A 167 -20.13 3.72 -8.43
C PRO A 167 -21.63 3.59 -8.13
#